data_70cbdaeab6e1502c2cf749758b508533
#
_entry.id   70cbdaeab6e1502c2cf749758b508533
#
_cell.length_a   1.000
_cell.length_b   1.000
_cell.length_c   1.000
_cell.angle_alpha   90.00
_cell.angle_beta   90.00
_cell.angle_gamma   90.00
#
_symmetry.space_group_name_H-M   'P 1'
#
loop_
_entity.id
_entity.type
_entity.pdbx_description
1 polymer ?
#
loop_
_entity_poly.entity_id
_entity_poly.type
_entity_poly.pdbx_seq_one_letter_code
_entity_poly.pdbx_strand_id
1 'polypeptide(L)'
;PKDAPIMIWGGQTFEMIASFLGCVKSGHAYIPIASYSNAERLTMIQDVSKSPLVLEIDPLPEVDLTDVKVLKASEVEDGDFEVNEKDFVEGDDNYYIIFTSGTTGKPKGVQISHDNLLSFVNWELSDFNLPEHPSFLAQAPYSFDLSVMSLYPALVSAGKLVVLPHDVTQNFGKLFQTLPKMQFNVWVSTPSFAQMCFLDKTFDQEHHPDLSHFLFCGEELPHSEAEML
;
A
#
# COMPACT_ATOMS: atom_id res chain seq x y z
N PRO A 1 23.55 -7.54 -2.85
CA PRO A 1 24.32 -6.52 -2.15
C PRO A 1 23.50 -6.02 -0.95
N LYS A 2 24.13 -5.81 0.20
CA LYS A 2 23.57 -5.12 1.32
C LYS A 2 23.12 -3.75 0.77
N ASP A 3 21.93 -3.29 1.07
CA ASP A 3 21.32 -2.03 0.60
C ASP A 3 20.62 -2.06 -0.77
N ALA A 4 20.65 -3.15 -1.53
CA ALA A 4 19.89 -3.20 -2.76
C ALA A 4 18.38 -3.35 -2.46
N PRO A 5 17.49 -2.56 -3.10
CA PRO A 5 16.07 -2.68 -2.87
C PRO A 5 15.53 -4.01 -3.43
N ILE A 6 14.46 -4.53 -2.83
CA ILE A 6 13.79 -5.76 -3.25
C ILE A 6 12.44 -5.41 -3.88
N MET A 7 12.22 -5.85 -5.12
CA MET A 7 10.90 -5.73 -5.76
C MET A 7 9.95 -6.79 -5.18
N ILE A 8 8.71 -6.41 -4.89
CA ILE A 8 7.68 -7.31 -4.39
C ILE A 8 6.46 -7.20 -5.30
N TRP A 9 6.12 -8.30 -5.94
CA TRP A 9 5.02 -8.38 -6.89
C TRP A 9 3.82 -9.08 -6.26
N GLY A 10 2.70 -8.35 -6.10
CA GLY A 10 1.48 -8.91 -5.51
C GLY A 10 0.34 -7.93 -5.37
N GLY A 11 -0.80 -8.45 -4.91
CA GLY A 11 -1.99 -7.68 -4.60
C GLY A 11 -1.99 -7.12 -3.18
N GLN A 12 -3.17 -6.72 -2.73
CA GLN A 12 -3.36 -6.19 -1.36
C GLN A 12 -3.62 -7.36 -0.39
N THR A 13 -2.58 -8.13 -0.08
CA THR A 13 -2.65 -9.32 0.76
C THR A 13 -1.78 -9.19 2.01
N PHE A 14 -2.00 -10.10 2.97
CA PHE A 14 -1.17 -10.20 4.18
C PHE A 14 0.28 -10.54 3.84
N GLU A 15 0.50 -11.46 2.89
CA GLU A 15 1.82 -11.90 2.45
C GLU A 15 2.63 -10.73 1.88
N MET A 16 1.97 -9.80 1.21
CA MET A 16 2.61 -8.59 0.70
C MET A 16 3.14 -7.73 1.86
N ILE A 17 2.33 -7.51 2.90
CA ILE A 17 2.73 -6.73 4.09
C ILE A 17 3.83 -7.46 4.87
N ALA A 18 3.71 -8.76 5.06
CA ALA A 18 4.72 -9.58 5.71
C ALA A 18 6.07 -9.47 4.98
N SER A 19 6.03 -9.45 3.63
CA SER A 19 7.21 -9.28 2.79
C SER A 19 7.84 -7.89 2.93
N PHE A 20 7.04 -6.83 3.08
CA PHE A 20 7.56 -5.48 3.36
C PHE A 20 8.35 -5.46 4.67
N LEU A 21 7.75 -6.01 5.72
CA LEU A 21 8.39 -6.08 7.03
C LEU A 21 9.63 -7.00 7.01
N GLY A 22 9.59 -8.09 6.27
CA GLY A 22 10.72 -8.98 6.06
C GLY A 22 11.90 -8.27 5.38
N CYS A 23 11.64 -7.48 4.35
CA CYS A 23 12.67 -6.70 3.65
C CYS A 23 13.34 -5.71 4.61
N VAL A 24 12.58 -4.88 5.32
CA VAL A 24 13.16 -3.86 6.19
C VAL A 24 13.87 -4.45 7.41
N LYS A 25 13.41 -5.59 7.92
CA LYS A 25 14.11 -6.33 8.98
C LYS A 25 15.40 -7.01 8.52
N SER A 26 15.56 -7.20 7.22
CA SER A 26 16.78 -7.73 6.61
C SER A 26 17.71 -6.65 6.02
N GLY A 27 17.41 -5.36 6.28
CA GLY A 27 18.22 -4.22 5.83
C GLY A 27 17.99 -3.82 4.38
N HIS A 28 16.83 -4.12 3.84
CA HIS A 28 16.52 -3.80 2.45
C HIS A 28 15.27 -2.93 2.33
N ALA A 29 15.34 -1.87 1.54
CA ALA A 29 14.15 -1.17 1.09
C ALA A 29 13.29 -2.08 0.21
N TYR A 30 11.98 -1.96 0.27
CA TYR A 30 11.10 -2.67 -0.64
C TYR A 30 10.53 -1.77 -1.73
N ILE A 31 10.20 -2.37 -2.88
CA ILE A 31 9.53 -1.73 -4.02
C ILE A 31 8.23 -2.49 -4.27
N PRO A 32 7.08 -1.95 -3.86
CA PRO A 32 5.80 -2.63 -4.08
C PRO A 32 5.34 -2.46 -5.52
N ILE A 33 4.94 -3.54 -6.16
CA ILE A 33 4.43 -3.55 -7.53
C ILE A 33 3.12 -4.34 -7.54
N ALA A 34 2.05 -3.69 -7.98
CA ALA A 34 0.73 -4.32 -8.03
C ALA A 34 0.68 -5.42 -9.10
N SER A 35 0.11 -6.58 -8.77
CA SER A 35 0.05 -7.76 -9.65
C SER A 35 -0.82 -7.57 -10.91
N TYR A 36 -1.64 -6.53 -10.96
CA TYR A 36 -2.37 -6.16 -12.17
C TYR A 36 -1.60 -5.18 -13.09
N SER A 37 -0.37 -4.82 -12.73
CA SER A 37 0.52 -4.07 -13.61
C SER A 37 0.96 -4.93 -14.80
N ASN A 38 1.32 -4.29 -15.91
CA ASN A 38 1.82 -5.01 -17.07
C ASN A 38 3.32 -5.37 -16.95
N ALA A 39 3.77 -6.31 -17.76
CA ALA A 39 5.16 -6.76 -17.82
C ALA A 39 6.14 -5.61 -18.11
N GLU A 40 5.75 -4.68 -18.99
CA GLU A 40 6.56 -3.51 -19.35
C GLU A 40 6.85 -2.63 -18.12
N ARG A 41 5.83 -2.40 -17.26
CA ARG A 41 5.99 -1.63 -16.03
C ARG A 41 7.00 -2.29 -15.09
N LEU A 42 6.92 -3.61 -14.94
CA LEU A 42 7.85 -4.38 -14.10
C LEU A 42 9.29 -4.26 -14.61
N THR A 43 9.50 -4.44 -15.94
CA THR A 43 10.82 -4.28 -16.57
C THR A 43 11.37 -2.87 -16.40
N MET A 44 10.54 -1.84 -16.61
CA MET A 44 10.98 -0.46 -16.43
C MET A 44 11.40 -0.16 -14.99
N ILE A 45 10.69 -0.69 -13.99
CA ILE A 45 11.04 -0.54 -12.58
C ILE A 45 12.37 -1.27 -12.30
N GLN A 46 12.53 -2.47 -12.80
CA GLN A 46 13.77 -3.24 -12.67
C GLN A 46 14.95 -2.50 -13.28
N ASP A 47 14.78 -1.93 -14.48
CA ASP A 47 15.82 -1.17 -15.16
C ASP A 47 16.30 0.06 -14.40
N VAL A 48 15.40 0.72 -13.69
CA VAL A 48 15.73 1.91 -12.88
C VAL A 48 16.26 1.52 -11.51
N SER A 49 15.61 0.59 -10.83
CA SER A 49 15.96 0.20 -9.46
C SER A 49 17.22 -0.65 -9.37
N LYS A 50 17.53 -1.39 -10.44
CA LYS A 50 18.59 -2.40 -10.44
C LYS A 50 18.44 -3.43 -9.31
N SER A 51 17.20 -3.69 -8.90
CA SER A 51 16.90 -4.70 -7.89
C SER A 51 17.43 -6.08 -8.35
N PRO A 52 18.17 -6.78 -7.50
CA PRO A 52 18.68 -8.12 -7.85
C PRO A 52 17.65 -9.23 -7.60
N LEU A 53 16.51 -8.89 -6.97
CA LEU A 53 15.53 -9.85 -6.49
C LEU A 53 14.10 -9.36 -6.69
N VAL A 54 13.25 -10.25 -7.20
CA VAL A 54 11.79 -10.11 -7.15
C VAL A 54 11.23 -11.17 -6.20
N LEU A 55 10.47 -10.75 -5.22
CA LEU A 55 9.63 -11.64 -4.42
C LEU A 55 8.26 -11.74 -5.07
N GLU A 56 7.93 -12.94 -5.55
CA GLU A 56 6.67 -13.25 -6.24
C GLU A 56 5.63 -13.72 -5.21
N ILE A 57 4.63 -12.87 -4.93
CA ILE A 57 3.46 -13.21 -4.11
C ILE A 57 2.35 -13.74 -5.00
N ASP A 58 1.99 -12.98 -6.04
CA ASP A 58 1.08 -13.40 -7.10
C ASP A 58 1.87 -13.83 -8.34
N PRO A 59 1.33 -14.69 -9.22
CA PRO A 59 2.01 -15.13 -10.43
C PRO A 59 2.51 -13.95 -11.26
N LEU A 60 3.80 -13.98 -11.60
CA LEU A 60 4.39 -13.00 -12.50
C LEU A 60 3.82 -13.13 -13.93
N PRO A 61 3.69 -12.03 -14.68
CA PRO A 61 3.39 -12.09 -16.10
C PRO A 61 4.56 -12.75 -16.86
N GLU A 62 4.32 -13.16 -18.10
CA GLU A 62 5.41 -13.59 -18.96
C GLU A 62 6.35 -12.41 -19.23
N VAL A 63 7.53 -12.43 -18.63
CA VAL A 63 8.51 -11.35 -18.66
C VAL A 63 9.92 -11.91 -18.56
N ASP A 64 10.83 -11.34 -19.35
CA ASP A 64 12.27 -11.62 -19.23
C ASP A 64 12.87 -10.68 -18.16
N LEU A 65 13.27 -11.26 -17.05
CA LEU A 65 13.96 -10.57 -15.95
C LEU A 65 15.41 -11.06 -15.93
N THR A 66 16.16 -10.71 -16.97
CA THR A 66 17.58 -11.07 -17.07
C THR A 66 18.35 -10.56 -15.85
N ASP A 67 19.17 -11.43 -15.24
CA ASP A 67 20.01 -11.17 -14.09
C ASP A 67 19.23 -10.83 -12.77
N VAL A 68 17.93 -11.10 -12.73
CA VAL A 68 17.11 -10.93 -11.51
C VAL A 68 16.72 -12.30 -10.96
N LYS A 69 16.99 -12.53 -9.69
CA LYS A 69 16.51 -13.72 -9.00
C LYS A 69 15.01 -13.57 -8.72
N VAL A 70 14.22 -14.55 -9.09
CA VAL A 70 12.81 -14.65 -8.66
C VAL A 70 12.74 -15.64 -7.51
N LEU A 71 12.12 -15.20 -6.40
CA LEU A 71 11.82 -16.02 -5.25
C LEU A 71 10.30 -16.03 -5.03
N LYS A 72 9.68 -17.20 -5.08
CA LYS A 72 8.26 -17.33 -4.82
C LYS A 72 8.01 -17.38 -3.31
N ALA A 73 7.09 -16.55 -2.83
CA ALA A 73 6.73 -16.57 -1.41
C ALA A 73 6.21 -17.95 -0.95
N SER A 74 5.53 -18.69 -1.84
CA SER A 74 5.06 -20.04 -1.57
C SER A 74 6.18 -21.09 -1.42
N GLU A 75 7.41 -20.76 -1.82
CA GLU A 75 8.58 -21.63 -1.72
C GLU A 75 9.49 -21.24 -0.53
N VAL A 76 9.11 -20.21 0.21
CA VAL A 76 9.82 -19.82 1.44
C VAL A 76 9.42 -20.80 2.54
N GLU A 77 10.40 -21.51 3.06
CA GLU A 77 10.18 -22.45 4.16
C GLU A 77 9.91 -21.71 5.47
N ASP A 78 8.94 -22.19 6.24
CA ASP A 78 8.74 -21.76 7.61
C ASP A 78 9.92 -22.25 8.46
N GLY A 79 10.45 -21.38 9.30
CA GLY A 79 11.57 -21.72 10.16
C GLY A 79 11.81 -20.67 11.25
N ASP A 80 12.45 -21.10 12.33
CA ASP A 80 12.94 -20.19 13.37
C ASP A 80 14.22 -19.49 12.86
N PHE A 81 14.04 -18.37 12.17
CA PHE A 81 15.14 -17.53 11.75
C PHE A 81 15.40 -16.47 12.81
N GLU A 82 16.63 -16.39 13.30
CA GLU A 82 17.05 -15.27 14.14
C GLU A 82 17.15 -14.00 13.27
N VAL A 83 16.36 -13.00 13.65
CA VAL A 83 16.42 -11.68 13.03
C VAL A 83 17.34 -10.82 13.89
N ASN A 84 18.41 -10.29 13.30
CA ASN A 84 19.32 -9.40 13.99
C ASN A 84 18.84 -7.95 13.86
N GLU A 85 18.46 -7.32 14.97
CA GLU A 85 17.98 -5.94 14.99
C GLU A 85 18.99 -4.93 14.42
N LYS A 86 20.29 -5.26 14.42
CA LYS A 86 21.33 -4.41 13.81
C LYS A 86 21.27 -4.35 12.29
N ASP A 87 20.51 -5.27 11.69
CA ASP A 87 20.32 -5.29 10.24
C ASP A 87 19.05 -4.54 9.81
N PHE A 88 18.24 -4.03 10.74
CA PHE A 88 17.02 -3.28 10.42
C PHE A 88 17.32 -1.99 9.64
N VAL A 89 16.43 -1.63 8.75
CA VAL A 89 16.41 -0.32 8.12
C VAL A 89 16.07 0.73 9.18
N GLU A 90 16.97 1.70 9.42
CA GLU A 90 16.81 2.74 10.42
C GLU A 90 17.27 4.11 9.91
N GLY A 91 16.80 5.17 10.55
CA GLY A 91 17.26 6.53 10.30
C GLY A 91 17.03 6.99 8.85
N ASP A 92 18.11 7.42 8.19
CA ASP A 92 18.07 7.91 6.81
C ASP A 92 18.10 6.79 5.75
N ASP A 93 18.18 5.52 6.15
CA ASP A 93 18.13 4.40 5.22
C ASP A 93 16.77 4.32 4.54
N ASN A 94 16.78 3.98 3.25
CA ASN A 94 15.54 3.84 2.48
C ASN A 94 14.68 2.69 3.02
N TYR A 95 13.46 3.02 3.42
CA TYR A 95 12.48 2.07 3.92
C TYR A 95 11.67 1.47 2.77
N TYR A 96 11.17 2.32 1.87
CA TYR A 96 10.51 1.89 0.64
C TYR A 96 10.77 2.84 -0.52
N ILE A 97 10.50 2.34 -1.74
CA ILE A 97 10.61 3.11 -2.97
C ILE A 97 9.33 2.93 -3.79
N ILE A 98 8.53 3.98 -3.93
CA ILE A 98 7.34 3.96 -4.77
C ILE A 98 7.64 4.61 -6.12
N PHE A 99 7.26 3.91 -7.20
CA PHE A 99 7.49 4.37 -8.56
C PHE A 99 6.29 5.12 -9.11
N THR A 100 6.50 6.37 -9.50
CA THR A 100 5.51 7.24 -10.15
C THR A 100 5.76 7.33 -11.66
N SER A 101 4.72 7.74 -12.42
CA SER A 101 4.88 8.06 -13.84
C SER A 101 5.72 9.35 -13.97
N GLY A 102 6.97 9.21 -14.44
CA GLY A 102 7.81 10.39 -14.72
C GLY A 102 7.30 11.18 -15.93
N THR A 103 7.49 12.49 -15.91
CA THR A 103 7.13 13.39 -17.02
C THR A 103 7.86 13.07 -18.33
N THR A 104 8.94 12.31 -18.28
CA THR A 104 9.76 11.89 -19.42
C THR A 104 9.39 10.49 -19.97
N GLY A 105 8.28 9.92 -19.50
CA GLY A 105 7.85 8.56 -19.88
C GLY A 105 8.57 7.43 -19.13
N LYS A 106 9.67 7.72 -18.41
CA LYS A 106 10.34 6.75 -17.55
C LYS A 106 9.83 6.87 -16.11
N PRO A 107 9.58 5.74 -15.43
CA PRO A 107 9.17 5.79 -14.03
C PRO A 107 10.27 6.37 -13.15
N LYS A 108 9.87 7.13 -12.12
CA LYS A 108 10.76 7.67 -11.10
C LYS A 108 10.50 6.98 -9.77
N GLY A 109 11.54 6.45 -9.13
CA GLY A 109 11.47 5.90 -7.78
C GLY A 109 11.61 7.00 -6.73
N VAL A 110 10.54 7.26 -6.00
CA VAL A 110 10.56 8.14 -4.83
C VAL A 110 11.01 7.32 -3.64
N GLN A 111 12.15 7.70 -3.08
CA GLN A 111 12.78 7.02 -1.96
C GLN A 111 12.29 7.65 -0.65
N ILE A 112 11.77 6.85 0.24
CA ILE A 112 11.31 7.27 1.57
C ILE A 112 12.14 6.57 2.61
N SER A 113 12.81 7.35 3.47
CA SER A 113 13.59 6.80 4.57
C SER A 113 12.71 6.38 5.73
N HIS A 114 13.28 5.60 6.66
CA HIS A 114 12.62 5.23 7.90
C HIS A 114 12.19 6.47 8.70
N ASP A 115 13.05 7.49 8.81
CA ASP A 115 12.72 8.72 9.53
C ASP A 115 11.61 9.54 8.85
N ASN A 116 11.56 9.56 7.50
CA ASN A 116 10.44 10.16 6.79
C ASN A 116 9.12 9.47 7.12
N LEU A 117 9.11 8.14 7.10
CA LEU A 117 7.92 7.34 7.42
C LEU A 117 7.49 7.56 8.88
N LEU A 118 8.42 7.54 9.83
CA LEU A 118 8.12 7.80 11.24
C LEU A 118 7.52 9.20 11.46
N SER A 119 8.08 10.21 10.81
CA SER A 119 7.57 11.58 10.89
C SER A 119 6.12 11.66 10.40
N PHE A 120 5.83 11.01 9.26
CA PHE A 120 4.49 10.95 8.68
C PHE A 120 3.49 10.23 9.61
N VAL A 121 3.84 9.02 10.08
CA VAL A 121 2.96 8.22 10.94
C VAL A 121 2.68 8.93 12.28
N ASN A 122 3.71 9.52 12.89
CA ASN A 122 3.55 10.27 14.13
C ASN A 122 2.62 11.48 13.94
N TRP A 123 2.78 12.22 12.84
CA TRP A 123 1.88 13.33 12.52
C TRP A 123 0.43 12.86 12.35
N GLU A 124 0.19 11.80 11.59
CA GLU A 124 -1.17 11.29 11.36
C GLU A 124 -1.83 10.82 12.66
N LEU A 125 -1.10 10.07 13.49
CA LEU A 125 -1.63 9.57 14.76
C LEU A 125 -1.85 10.69 15.81
N SER A 126 -1.04 11.77 15.76
CA SER A 126 -1.20 12.87 16.72
C SER A 126 -2.28 13.89 16.33
N ASP A 127 -2.39 14.20 15.03
CA ASP A 127 -3.17 15.35 14.58
C ASP A 127 -4.59 15.01 14.12
N PHE A 128 -4.85 13.75 13.71
CA PHE A 128 -6.15 13.37 13.15
C PHE A 128 -7.15 12.85 14.19
N ASN A 129 -6.76 12.78 15.45
CA ASN A 129 -7.63 12.30 16.54
C ASN A 129 -8.33 10.97 16.20
N LEU A 130 -7.60 10.05 15.64
CA LEU A 130 -8.11 8.75 15.20
C LEU A 130 -8.67 7.95 16.39
N PRO A 131 -9.64 7.04 16.16
CA PRO A 131 -10.15 6.13 17.18
C PRO A 131 -9.04 5.25 17.77
N GLU A 132 -9.23 4.76 18.96
CA GLU A 132 -8.38 3.73 19.54
C GLU A 132 -8.52 2.44 18.69
N HIS A 133 -7.40 1.84 18.26
CA HIS A 133 -7.38 0.70 17.35
C HIS A 133 -8.20 0.93 16.05
N PRO A 134 -7.84 1.91 15.22
CA PRO A 134 -8.63 2.31 14.07
C PRO A 134 -8.72 1.19 13.02
N SER A 135 -9.86 1.14 12.35
CA SER A 135 -10.09 0.24 11.21
C SER A 135 -10.09 1.05 9.92
N PHE A 136 -9.03 0.94 9.13
CA PHE A 136 -8.88 1.70 7.90
C PHE A 136 -9.45 0.95 6.70
N LEU A 137 -10.22 1.64 5.86
CA LEU A 137 -10.51 1.16 4.51
C LEU A 137 -9.23 1.24 3.67
N ALA A 138 -8.67 0.10 3.32
CA ALA A 138 -7.46 -0.01 2.50
C ALA A 138 -7.84 -0.27 1.03
N GLN A 139 -8.09 0.82 0.28
CA GLN A 139 -8.52 0.79 -1.11
C GLN A 139 -7.35 1.01 -2.07
N ALA A 140 -6.41 1.89 -1.74
CA ALA A 140 -5.27 2.19 -2.58
C ALA A 140 -4.28 1.02 -2.67
N PRO A 141 -3.80 0.66 -3.87
CA PRO A 141 -2.78 -0.39 -4.01
C PRO A 141 -1.48 0.02 -3.31
N TYR A 142 -0.74 -0.94 -2.77
CA TYR A 142 0.52 -0.67 -2.06
C TYR A 142 1.61 -0.03 -2.94
N SER A 143 1.48 -0.12 -4.25
CA SER A 143 2.35 0.61 -5.19
C SER A 143 2.01 2.10 -5.34
N PHE A 144 1.04 2.59 -4.57
CA PHE A 144 0.60 3.98 -4.53
C PHE A 144 0.80 4.56 -3.13
N ASP A 145 1.34 5.77 -3.02
CA ASP A 145 1.69 6.42 -1.75
C ASP A 145 0.48 6.64 -0.83
N LEU A 146 -0.72 6.83 -1.38
CA LEU A 146 -1.96 6.91 -0.60
C LEU A 146 -2.17 5.69 0.32
N SER A 147 -1.66 4.50 -0.04
CA SER A 147 -1.77 3.30 0.79
C SER A 147 -1.03 3.44 2.13
N VAL A 148 -0.04 4.30 2.20
CA VAL A 148 0.78 4.55 3.41
C VAL A 148 -0.08 5.15 4.53
N MET A 149 -1.09 5.98 4.18
CA MET A 149 -2.04 6.59 5.13
C MET A 149 -2.95 5.57 5.84
N SER A 150 -3.09 4.36 5.34
CA SER A 150 -3.84 3.30 6.01
C SER A 150 -2.94 2.23 6.60
N LEU A 151 -1.88 1.83 5.87
CA LEU A 151 -1.04 0.70 6.21
C LEU A 151 -0.28 0.91 7.53
N TYR A 152 0.55 1.94 7.58
CA TYR A 152 1.45 2.11 8.73
C TYR A 152 0.75 2.62 9.99
N PRO A 153 -0.20 3.57 9.91
CA PRO A 153 -1.00 3.93 11.08
C PRO A 153 -1.75 2.74 11.67
N ALA A 154 -2.33 1.85 10.84
CA ALA A 154 -2.98 0.63 11.32
C ALA A 154 -1.99 -0.31 12.04
N LEU A 155 -0.79 -0.53 11.48
CA LEU A 155 0.22 -1.41 12.08
C LEU A 155 0.71 -0.88 13.44
N VAL A 156 1.00 0.43 13.52
CA VAL A 156 1.56 1.06 14.73
C VAL A 156 0.53 1.21 15.85
N SER A 157 -0.73 1.45 15.50
CA SER A 157 -1.83 1.61 16.48
C SER A 157 -2.51 0.29 16.87
N ALA A 158 -1.99 -0.86 16.44
CA ALA A 158 -2.65 -2.16 16.56
C ALA A 158 -4.09 -2.13 15.98
N GLY A 159 -4.27 -1.36 14.92
CA GLY A 159 -5.51 -1.20 14.19
C GLY A 159 -5.77 -2.32 13.19
N LYS A 160 -6.70 -2.09 12.29
CA LYS A 160 -7.14 -3.07 11.30
C LYS A 160 -7.07 -2.48 9.88
N LEU A 161 -6.63 -3.28 8.91
CA LEU A 161 -6.77 -2.98 7.50
C LEU A 161 -7.95 -3.76 6.93
N VAL A 162 -8.94 -3.05 6.44
CA VAL A 162 -10.12 -3.60 5.78
C VAL A 162 -9.92 -3.43 4.29
N VAL A 163 -9.37 -4.46 3.66
CA VAL A 163 -8.95 -4.40 2.26
C VAL A 163 -10.16 -4.43 1.33
N LEU A 164 -10.23 -3.46 0.43
CA LEU A 164 -11.16 -3.44 -0.70
C LEU A 164 -10.43 -3.92 -1.96
N PRO A 165 -10.70 -5.15 -2.42
CA PRO A 165 -9.95 -5.75 -3.52
C PRO A 165 -10.03 -4.97 -4.83
N HIS A 166 -8.96 -4.99 -5.61
CA HIS A 166 -8.88 -4.25 -6.87
C HIS A 166 -10.01 -4.61 -7.86
N ASP A 167 -10.35 -5.90 -8.00
CA ASP A 167 -11.43 -6.34 -8.87
C ASP A 167 -12.83 -5.85 -8.43
N VAL A 168 -12.98 -5.53 -7.16
CA VAL A 168 -14.18 -4.90 -6.60
C VAL A 168 -14.21 -3.41 -6.95
N THR A 169 -13.09 -2.71 -6.79
CA THR A 169 -13.02 -1.26 -7.12
C THR A 169 -13.23 -0.96 -8.61
N GLN A 170 -12.89 -1.92 -9.48
CA GLN A 170 -13.08 -1.78 -10.93
C GLN A 170 -14.49 -2.13 -11.41
N ASN A 171 -15.40 -2.53 -10.53
CA ASN A 171 -16.74 -2.93 -10.88
C ASN A 171 -17.78 -2.32 -9.94
N PHE A 172 -18.53 -1.32 -10.40
CA PHE A 172 -19.53 -0.61 -9.59
C PHE A 172 -20.56 -1.55 -8.95
N GLY A 173 -21.02 -2.56 -9.68
CA GLY A 173 -21.99 -3.51 -9.15
C GLY A 173 -21.43 -4.32 -7.97
N LYS A 174 -20.18 -4.75 -8.06
CA LYS A 174 -19.48 -5.42 -6.96
C LYS A 174 -19.21 -4.45 -5.81
N LEU A 175 -18.76 -3.23 -6.13
CA LEU A 175 -18.43 -2.20 -5.15
C LEU A 175 -19.63 -1.88 -4.27
N PHE A 176 -20.77 -1.55 -4.85
CA PHE A 176 -22.02 -1.21 -4.15
C PHE A 176 -22.64 -2.39 -3.38
N GLN A 177 -22.33 -3.63 -3.77
CA GLN A 177 -22.74 -4.81 -3.01
C GLN A 177 -21.80 -5.16 -1.86
N THR A 178 -20.53 -4.77 -1.94
CA THR A 178 -19.48 -5.13 -0.99
C THR A 178 -19.30 -4.07 0.08
N LEU A 179 -19.20 -2.81 -0.31
CA LEU A 179 -18.90 -1.69 0.57
C LEU A 179 -19.84 -1.59 1.78
N PRO A 180 -21.18 -1.68 1.64
CA PRO A 180 -22.11 -1.62 2.77
C PRO A 180 -21.97 -2.73 3.81
N LYS A 181 -21.24 -3.79 3.48
CA LYS A 181 -21.01 -4.95 4.37
C LYS A 181 -19.66 -4.87 5.09
N MET A 182 -18.82 -3.90 4.71
CA MET A 182 -17.50 -3.71 5.29
C MET A 182 -17.60 -2.83 6.53
N GLN A 183 -16.87 -3.20 7.59
CA GLN A 183 -16.84 -2.46 8.85
C GLN A 183 -15.49 -1.79 9.01
N PHE A 184 -15.48 -0.47 8.94
CA PHE A 184 -14.31 0.38 9.14
C PHE A 184 -14.76 1.72 9.72
N ASN A 185 -13.84 2.44 10.37
CA ASN A 185 -14.11 3.75 10.98
C ASN A 185 -13.27 4.88 10.38
N VAL A 186 -12.25 4.55 9.61
CA VAL A 186 -11.41 5.51 8.89
C VAL A 186 -11.43 5.20 7.40
N TRP A 187 -11.88 6.18 6.61
CA TRP A 187 -11.86 6.14 5.17
C TRP A 187 -10.61 6.84 4.65
N VAL A 188 -9.86 6.19 3.77
CA VAL A 188 -8.71 6.79 3.08
C VAL A 188 -8.88 6.61 1.58
N SER A 189 -9.01 7.70 0.83
CA SER A 189 -9.09 7.65 -0.64
C SER A 189 -8.74 8.98 -1.30
N THR A 190 -8.77 9.01 -2.63
CA THR A 190 -8.92 10.27 -3.37
C THR A 190 -10.37 10.76 -3.28
N PRO A 191 -10.64 12.08 -3.38
CA PRO A 191 -12.00 12.62 -3.47
C PRO A 191 -12.82 11.96 -4.58
N SER A 192 -12.26 11.79 -5.78
CA SER A 192 -12.97 11.17 -6.91
C SER A 192 -13.42 9.72 -6.65
N PHE A 193 -12.65 8.94 -5.89
CA PHE A 193 -13.10 7.60 -5.49
C PHE A 193 -14.28 7.66 -4.51
N ALA A 194 -14.24 8.57 -3.54
CA ALA A 194 -15.36 8.77 -2.61
C ALA A 194 -16.62 9.24 -3.34
N GLN A 195 -16.50 10.22 -4.24
CA GLN A 195 -17.59 10.70 -5.08
C GLN A 195 -18.28 9.57 -5.84
N MET A 196 -17.50 8.65 -6.37
CA MET A 196 -18.02 7.47 -7.04
C MET A 196 -18.83 6.56 -6.09
N CYS A 197 -18.33 6.39 -4.84
CA CYS A 197 -19.04 5.60 -3.82
C CYS A 197 -20.33 6.28 -3.33
N PHE A 198 -20.36 7.61 -3.27
CA PHE A 198 -21.54 8.39 -2.88
C PHE A 198 -22.71 8.31 -3.90
N LEU A 199 -22.47 7.75 -5.09
CA LEU A 199 -23.56 7.42 -6.03
C LEU A 199 -24.42 6.25 -5.54
N ASP A 200 -23.90 5.45 -4.62
CA ASP A 200 -24.65 4.39 -3.96
C ASP A 200 -25.57 4.97 -2.89
N LYS A 201 -26.88 4.73 -3.02
CA LYS A 201 -27.88 5.21 -2.06
C LYS A 201 -27.78 4.54 -0.68
N THR A 202 -27.03 3.46 -0.58
CA THR A 202 -26.75 2.76 0.69
C THR A 202 -25.44 3.23 1.34
N PHE A 203 -24.78 4.24 0.77
CA PHE A 203 -23.66 4.89 1.43
C PHE A 203 -24.20 5.97 2.39
N ASP A 204 -24.54 5.55 3.58
CA ASP A 204 -25.13 6.38 4.62
C ASP A 204 -24.71 5.91 6.04
N GLN A 205 -25.10 6.66 7.03
CA GLN A 205 -24.78 6.35 8.43
C GLN A 205 -25.43 5.05 8.96
N GLU A 206 -26.54 4.60 8.35
CA GLU A 206 -27.20 3.36 8.75
C GLU A 206 -26.35 2.14 8.33
N HIS A 207 -25.72 2.20 7.15
CA HIS A 207 -24.89 1.13 6.63
C HIS A 207 -23.42 1.21 7.09
N HIS A 208 -22.96 2.43 7.44
CA HIS A 208 -21.60 2.68 7.94
C HIS A 208 -21.63 3.41 9.31
N PRO A 209 -22.22 2.81 10.35
CA PRO A 209 -22.44 3.51 11.63
C PRO A 209 -21.14 3.86 12.37
N ASP A 210 -20.07 3.13 12.11
CA ASP A 210 -18.77 3.32 12.77
C ASP A 210 -17.85 4.28 12.01
N LEU A 211 -18.21 4.70 10.78
CA LEU A 211 -17.40 5.59 9.96
C LEU A 211 -17.39 7.00 10.54
N SER A 212 -16.23 7.45 10.98
CA SER A 212 -16.07 8.72 11.70
C SER A 212 -15.02 9.65 11.10
N HIS A 213 -14.11 9.12 10.29
CA HIS A 213 -13.01 9.89 9.71
C HIS A 213 -12.90 9.66 8.21
N PHE A 214 -12.74 10.78 7.48
CA PHE A 214 -12.43 10.77 6.06
C PHE A 214 -11.11 11.47 5.83
N LEU A 215 -10.14 10.75 5.27
CA LEU A 215 -8.82 11.26 4.92
C LEU A 215 -8.69 11.25 3.41
N PHE A 216 -8.52 12.44 2.83
CA PHE A 216 -8.41 12.61 1.39
C PHE A 216 -7.05 13.15 1.01
N CYS A 217 -6.48 12.65 -0.09
CA CYS A 217 -5.32 13.25 -0.72
C CYS A 217 -5.30 13.00 -2.24
N GLY A 218 -4.34 13.65 -2.91
CA GLY A 218 -4.09 13.48 -4.34
C GLY A 218 -4.90 14.41 -5.25
N GLU A 219 -6.02 14.94 -4.79
CA GLU A 219 -6.93 15.81 -5.54
C GLU A 219 -7.51 16.88 -4.62
N GLU A 220 -8.06 17.95 -5.22
CA GLU A 220 -8.84 18.94 -4.48
C GLU A 220 -10.20 18.32 -4.09
N LEU A 221 -10.60 18.48 -2.82
CA LEU A 221 -11.94 18.09 -2.37
C LEU A 221 -12.93 19.20 -2.73
N PRO A 222 -13.89 18.96 -3.66
CA PRO A 222 -14.91 19.93 -3.98
C PRO A 222 -15.81 20.26 -2.78
N HIS A 223 -16.20 21.52 -2.64
CA HIS A 223 -17.05 21.96 -1.52
C HIS A 223 -18.37 21.20 -1.46
N SER A 224 -18.97 20.91 -2.61
CA SER A 224 -20.22 20.11 -2.68
C SER A 224 -20.06 18.69 -2.15
N GLU A 225 -18.86 18.11 -2.19
CA GLU A 225 -18.59 16.78 -1.67
C GLU A 225 -18.33 16.85 -0.15
N ALA A 226 -17.66 17.90 0.31
CA ALA A 226 -17.47 18.12 1.73
C ALA A 226 -18.79 18.34 2.49
N GLU A 227 -19.83 18.84 1.81
CA GLU A 227 -21.17 19.00 2.39
C GLU A 227 -21.97 17.67 2.47
N MET A 228 -21.50 16.61 1.80
CA MET A 228 -22.14 15.28 1.83
C MET A 228 -21.58 14.38 2.95
N LEU A 229 -20.46 14.75 3.55
CA LEU A 229 -19.79 14.03 4.65
C LEU A 229 -20.33 14.45 6.01
#